data_630253766515f974a6bab7013a767c03
#
_entry.id   630253766515f974a6bab7013a767c03
#
_cell.length_a   1.000
_cell.length_b   1.000
_cell.length_c   1.000
_cell.angle_alpha   90.00
_cell.angle_beta   90.00
_cell.angle_gamma   90.00
#
_symmetry.space_group_name_H-M   'P 1'
#
loop_
_entity.id
_entity.type
_entity.pdbx_description
1 polymer ?
#
loop_
_entity_poly.entity_id
_entity_poly.type
_entity_poly.pdbx_seq_one_letter_code
_entity_poly.pdbx_strand_id
1 'polypeptide(L)'
;SFNTSKVTDMSEMFYYSKTTVTDVSKFDTSKATNMSGMFYYSKATVLDISKFDTKNVTDMSYMFSASMATTLDVSNFNTSKVTTMEYMFAWSNSNILDVSSFDTSNVTNMESMFMGASVTTLDVKNFNTSKVTSMYSMFENSEITNINLSSFDTSKVTNMGVMFKRSKSITIDLSSFDTSNVTNMSAMFWGSESLKTIYASDNFVVTNVEDDTNMFWRCYSLIGGAGSAYDSTKKSKLYAHIDGGTADPGYFTEKIFEPNSFATDSWKTIIKAVKENNTIKYNLGDSKTINMGTYGTHTIRIANTTTPSECSTTGFSQTACGFVLEFADIITNHIMNPSGTYNGKTCSLGCNDGGWPETQMRTFINNDIYNSFPTELQKGIISTTVLSSHGVNDANNFTSTDKLYLLSGKEIYAGFSDDLETIGNLTRQLDYYKKIGVTISDYSSAIKKNGETISIWWLRSADSTYGFDFSAVNTQGIWLSSHAAYNSSGVSPAFRIG
;
A
#
# COMPACT_ATOMS: atom_id res chain seq x y z
N SER A 1 29.83 28.59 -31.39
CA SER A 1 29.16 27.82 -30.29
C SER A 1 28.53 28.82 -29.32
N PHE A 2 27.28 28.63 -28.97
CA PHE A 2 26.60 29.42 -27.95
C PHE A 2 27.06 28.91 -26.57
N ASN A 3 27.39 29.86 -25.68
CA ASN A 3 27.65 29.53 -24.27
C ASN A 3 26.35 29.60 -23.49
N THR A 4 25.80 28.44 -23.09
CA THR A 4 24.55 28.35 -22.36
C THR A 4 24.71 28.20 -20.85
N SER A 5 25.94 28.20 -20.31
CA SER A 5 26.25 27.92 -18.90
C SER A 5 25.62 28.89 -17.87
N LYS A 6 25.05 30.01 -18.32
CA LYS A 6 24.34 31.00 -17.47
C LYS A 6 22.85 31.11 -17.79
N VAL A 7 22.38 30.35 -18.79
CA VAL A 7 20.98 30.41 -19.23
C VAL A 7 20.08 29.68 -18.25
N THR A 8 19.08 30.36 -17.72
CA THR A 8 18.09 29.78 -16.80
C THR A 8 16.77 29.51 -17.47
N ASP A 9 16.45 30.21 -18.54
CA ASP A 9 15.25 30.00 -19.36
C ASP A 9 15.64 29.55 -20.76
N MET A 10 15.27 28.30 -21.09
CA MET A 10 15.48 27.69 -22.39
C MET A 10 14.16 27.38 -23.10
N SER A 11 13.07 28.03 -22.64
CA SER A 11 11.76 27.83 -23.24
C SER A 11 11.76 28.19 -24.71
N GLU A 12 11.01 27.41 -25.50
CA GLU A 12 10.77 27.62 -26.93
C GLU A 12 12.02 27.78 -27.83
N MET A 13 13.23 27.42 -27.34
CA MET A 13 14.51 27.69 -28.04
C MET A 13 14.55 27.12 -29.45
N PHE A 14 13.90 25.98 -29.71
CA PHE A 14 13.78 25.35 -31.03
C PHE A 14 12.32 25.20 -31.48
N TYR A 15 11.45 26.06 -30.98
CA TYR A 15 10.05 26.12 -31.39
C TYR A 15 9.90 26.33 -32.91
N TYR A 16 9.11 25.46 -33.57
CA TYR A 16 8.95 25.47 -35.02
C TYR A 16 10.27 25.40 -35.83
N SER A 17 11.35 24.90 -35.24
CA SER A 17 12.62 24.72 -35.96
C SER A 17 12.42 23.83 -37.19
N LYS A 18 12.86 24.33 -38.35
CA LYS A 18 12.74 23.64 -39.65
C LYS A 18 13.93 22.71 -39.92
N THR A 19 14.97 22.72 -39.09
CA THR A 19 16.14 21.85 -39.26
C THR A 19 15.79 20.42 -38.93
N THR A 20 16.27 19.47 -39.75
CA THR A 20 16.08 18.02 -39.53
C THR A 20 17.07 17.42 -38.56
N VAL A 21 18.18 18.12 -38.28
CA VAL A 21 19.17 17.76 -37.28
C VAL A 21 19.43 18.96 -36.39
N THR A 22 19.32 18.77 -35.08
CA THR A 22 19.58 19.82 -34.10
C THR A 22 20.67 19.30 -33.15
N ASP A 23 21.89 19.88 -33.23
CA ASP A 23 22.99 19.54 -32.35
C ASP A 23 22.94 20.38 -31.09
N VAL A 24 22.54 19.76 -29.99
CA VAL A 24 22.48 20.37 -28.65
C VAL A 24 23.52 19.73 -27.70
N SER A 25 24.44 18.90 -28.23
CA SER A 25 25.42 18.14 -27.45
C SER A 25 26.38 19.00 -26.61
N LYS A 26 26.49 20.30 -26.94
CA LYS A 26 27.35 21.26 -26.23
C LYS A 26 26.58 22.24 -25.34
N PHE A 27 25.29 22.03 -25.18
CA PHE A 27 24.50 22.89 -24.31
C PHE A 27 24.76 22.51 -22.84
N ASP A 28 25.14 23.49 -22.05
CA ASP A 28 25.16 23.39 -20.61
C ASP A 28 23.76 23.82 -20.09
N THR A 29 22.99 22.84 -19.63
CA THR A 29 21.64 23.06 -19.13
C THR A 29 21.56 23.08 -17.61
N SER A 30 22.71 23.02 -16.92
CA SER A 30 22.79 22.89 -15.45
C SER A 30 22.13 24.02 -14.65
N LYS A 31 21.89 25.18 -15.28
CA LYS A 31 21.22 26.32 -14.68
C LYS A 31 19.79 26.52 -15.16
N ALA A 32 19.32 25.72 -16.11
CA ALA A 32 17.98 25.84 -16.65
C ALA A 32 16.93 25.50 -15.58
N THR A 33 15.94 26.37 -15.44
CA THR A 33 14.77 26.17 -14.58
C THR A 33 13.49 26.03 -15.38
N ASN A 34 13.49 26.51 -16.62
CA ASN A 34 12.39 26.46 -17.57
C ASN A 34 12.86 25.86 -18.91
N MET A 35 12.23 24.75 -19.36
CA MET A 35 12.45 24.12 -20.66
C MET A 35 11.14 23.95 -21.42
N SER A 36 10.10 24.74 -21.06
CA SER A 36 8.79 24.64 -21.70
C SER A 36 8.88 24.88 -23.20
N GLY A 37 8.24 24.04 -23.99
CA GLY A 37 8.17 24.15 -25.46
C GLY A 37 9.52 24.11 -26.18
N MET A 38 10.62 23.69 -25.53
CA MET A 38 11.99 23.81 -26.10
C MET A 38 12.11 23.21 -27.51
N PHE A 39 11.42 22.08 -27.78
CA PHE A 39 11.41 21.42 -29.09
C PHE A 39 9.98 21.32 -29.67
N TYR A 40 9.08 22.20 -29.27
CA TYR A 40 7.70 22.20 -29.71
C TYR A 40 7.60 22.45 -31.22
N TYR A 41 6.92 21.55 -31.94
CA TYR A 41 6.85 21.52 -33.43
C TYR A 41 8.21 21.47 -34.14
N SER A 42 9.28 21.03 -33.46
CA SER A 42 10.58 20.86 -34.08
C SER A 42 10.57 19.79 -35.17
N LYS A 43 11.16 20.09 -36.33
CA LYS A 43 11.35 19.13 -37.45
C LYS A 43 12.58 18.23 -37.27
N ALA A 44 13.34 18.39 -36.20
CA ALA A 44 14.48 17.55 -35.93
C ALA A 44 14.03 16.09 -35.72
N THR A 45 14.54 15.18 -36.55
CA THR A 45 14.26 13.74 -36.45
C THR A 45 15.25 13.03 -35.52
N VAL A 46 16.40 13.66 -35.24
CA VAL A 46 17.42 13.21 -34.29
C VAL A 46 17.70 14.32 -33.29
N LEU A 47 17.55 14.01 -32.02
CA LEU A 47 17.85 14.89 -30.89
C LEU A 47 18.74 14.14 -29.91
N ASP A 48 20.00 14.57 -29.75
CA ASP A 48 20.88 14.07 -28.70
C ASP A 48 20.77 14.96 -27.44
N ILE A 49 19.91 14.54 -26.52
CA ILE A 49 19.67 15.21 -25.23
C ILE A 49 20.32 14.48 -24.06
N SER A 50 21.20 13.50 -24.33
CA SER A 50 21.87 12.66 -23.31
C SER A 50 22.74 13.44 -22.32
N LYS A 51 23.10 14.68 -22.66
CA LYS A 51 23.90 15.59 -21.83
C LYS A 51 23.06 16.59 -21.01
N PHE A 52 21.74 16.59 -21.13
CA PHE A 52 20.90 17.54 -20.42
C PHE A 52 20.93 17.27 -18.92
N ASP A 53 21.32 18.28 -18.15
CA ASP A 53 21.17 18.31 -16.69
C ASP A 53 19.87 19.07 -16.34
N THR A 54 18.84 18.31 -15.94
CA THR A 54 17.50 18.84 -15.69
C THR A 54 17.18 19.02 -14.19
N LYS A 55 18.16 18.83 -13.30
CA LYS A 55 17.98 18.83 -11.83
C LYS A 55 17.37 20.13 -11.25
N ASN A 56 17.39 21.23 -11.99
CA ASN A 56 16.84 22.51 -11.57
C ASN A 56 15.56 22.90 -12.31
N VAL A 57 15.12 22.08 -13.28
CA VAL A 57 13.96 22.37 -14.11
C VAL A 57 12.67 22.18 -13.31
N THR A 58 11.80 23.17 -13.36
CA THR A 58 10.48 23.16 -12.70
C THR A 58 9.33 23.09 -13.71
N ASP A 59 9.57 23.50 -14.96
CA ASP A 59 8.58 23.51 -16.04
C ASP A 59 9.12 22.77 -17.27
N MET A 60 8.44 21.67 -17.65
CA MET A 60 8.69 20.88 -18.87
C MET A 60 7.46 20.83 -19.77
N SER A 61 6.50 21.76 -19.59
CA SER A 61 5.29 21.78 -20.41
C SER A 61 5.64 21.93 -21.90
N TYR A 62 4.94 21.22 -22.76
CA TYR A 62 5.12 21.25 -24.23
C TYR A 62 6.52 20.89 -24.75
N MET A 63 7.49 20.44 -23.90
CA MET A 63 8.90 20.34 -24.26
C MET A 63 9.15 19.58 -25.56
N PHE A 64 8.44 18.46 -25.82
CA PHE A 64 8.55 17.65 -27.02
C PHE A 64 7.21 17.53 -27.77
N SER A 65 6.27 18.45 -27.51
CA SER A 65 4.97 18.42 -28.15
C SER A 65 5.10 18.61 -29.66
N ALA A 66 4.46 17.74 -30.44
CA ALA A 66 4.53 17.69 -31.90
C ALA A 66 5.97 17.65 -32.47
N SER A 67 6.93 17.17 -31.69
CA SER A 67 8.31 16.95 -32.15
C SER A 67 8.36 15.79 -33.13
N MET A 68 9.14 15.95 -34.22
CA MET A 68 9.37 14.90 -35.22
C MET A 68 10.48 13.90 -34.85
N ALA A 69 11.07 14.02 -33.66
CA ALA A 69 12.10 13.10 -33.18
C ALA A 69 11.52 11.67 -33.09
N THR A 70 12.21 10.71 -33.72
CA THR A 70 11.77 9.31 -33.76
C THR A 70 12.13 8.54 -32.51
N THR A 71 13.12 9.03 -31.76
CA THR A 71 13.53 8.51 -30.45
C THR A 71 13.79 9.69 -29.51
N LEU A 72 13.36 9.56 -28.27
CA LEU A 72 13.61 10.52 -27.19
C LEU A 72 14.19 9.76 -25.99
N ASP A 73 15.51 9.86 -25.78
CA ASP A 73 16.15 9.32 -24.60
C ASP A 73 16.08 10.34 -23.45
N VAL A 74 15.11 10.15 -22.59
CA VAL A 74 14.90 10.98 -21.40
C VAL A 74 15.28 10.25 -20.10
N SER A 75 16.00 9.13 -20.21
CA SER A 75 16.37 8.27 -19.07
C SER A 75 17.26 8.97 -18.03
N ASN A 76 18.02 9.99 -18.45
CA ASN A 76 18.86 10.82 -17.59
C ASN A 76 18.17 12.03 -16.99
N PHE A 77 16.88 12.27 -17.30
CA PHE A 77 16.18 13.44 -16.77
C PHE A 77 15.92 13.31 -15.27
N ASN A 78 16.35 14.30 -14.51
CA ASN A 78 15.95 14.48 -13.12
C ASN A 78 14.72 15.36 -13.07
N THR A 79 13.57 14.79 -12.79
CA THR A 79 12.28 15.49 -12.77
C THR A 79 11.78 15.82 -11.36
N SER A 80 12.62 15.62 -10.33
CA SER A 80 12.22 15.77 -8.92
C SER A 80 11.73 17.16 -8.51
N LYS A 81 12.04 18.21 -9.30
CA LYS A 81 11.55 19.59 -9.08
C LYS A 81 10.44 20.01 -10.04
N VAL A 82 10.07 19.17 -11.00
CA VAL A 82 9.08 19.51 -12.02
C VAL A 82 7.69 19.56 -11.40
N THR A 83 6.98 20.65 -11.66
CA THR A 83 5.61 20.87 -11.15
C THR A 83 4.54 20.76 -12.24
N THR A 84 4.91 20.89 -13.52
CA THR A 84 4.02 20.72 -14.67
C THR A 84 4.70 19.94 -15.79
N MET A 85 3.96 18.97 -16.34
CA MET A 85 4.32 18.18 -17.52
C MET A 85 3.22 18.26 -18.58
N GLU A 86 2.44 19.34 -18.53
CA GLU A 86 1.34 19.61 -19.45
C GLU A 86 1.81 19.51 -20.91
N TYR A 87 1.14 18.71 -21.75
CA TYR A 87 1.47 18.50 -23.17
C TYR A 87 2.91 18.05 -23.47
N MET A 88 3.70 17.56 -22.49
CA MET A 88 5.14 17.34 -22.66
C MET A 88 5.47 16.45 -23.86
N PHE A 89 4.72 15.40 -24.14
CA PHE A 89 4.91 14.47 -25.25
C PHE A 89 3.68 14.42 -26.20
N ALA A 90 2.81 15.42 -26.14
CA ALA A 90 1.61 15.44 -26.98
C ALA A 90 1.98 15.45 -28.46
N TRP A 91 1.36 14.56 -29.27
CA TRP A 91 1.64 14.44 -30.70
C TRP A 91 3.12 14.19 -31.05
N SER A 92 3.92 13.74 -30.08
CA SER A 92 5.31 13.36 -30.32
C SER A 92 5.38 12.15 -31.27
N ASN A 93 6.28 12.21 -32.24
CA ASN A 93 6.51 11.15 -33.22
C ASN A 93 7.46 10.04 -32.70
N SER A 94 7.85 10.08 -31.43
CA SER A 94 8.72 9.08 -30.84
C SER A 94 8.02 7.73 -30.72
N ASN A 95 8.64 6.68 -31.26
CA ASN A 95 8.15 5.31 -31.13
C ASN A 95 8.71 4.61 -29.87
N ILE A 96 9.75 5.20 -29.26
CA ILE A 96 10.38 4.70 -28.03
C ILE A 96 10.44 5.86 -27.04
N LEU A 97 9.83 5.65 -25.89
CA LEU A 97 9.81 6.64 -24.82
C LEU A 97 9.84 5.90 -23.46
N ASP A 98 10.97 6.02 -22.76
CA ASP A 98 11.14 5.47 -21.41
C ASP A 98 11.05 6.59 -20.38
N VAL A 99 9.95 6.62 -19.64
CA VAL A 99 9.69 7.57 -18.54
C VAL A 99 9.78 6.89 -17.16
N SER A 100 10.32 5.68 -17.09
CA SER A 100 10.39 4.91 -15.84
C SER A 100 11.26 5.55 -14.76
N SER A 101 12.20 6.44 -15.14
CA SER A 101 13.05 7.22 -14.23
C SER A 101 12.40 8.49 -13.69
N PHE A 102 11.21 8.87 -14.18
CA PHE A 102 10.58 10.14 -13.79
C PHE A 102 10.11 10.12 -12.34
N ASP A 103 10.59 11.07 -11.55
CA ASP A 103 10.00 11.42 -10.26
C ASP A 103 8.89 12.46 -10.49
N THR A 104 7.64 12.04 -10.34
CA THR A 104 6.46 12.89 -10.53
C THR A 104 5.85 13.38 -9.22
N SER A 105 6.54 13.19 -8.08
CA SER A 105 6.01 13.48 -6.73
C SER A 105 5.68 14.96 -6.48
N ASN A 106 6.18 15.88 -7.32
CA ASN A 106 5.88 17.30 -7.25
C ASN A 106 4.96 17.80 -8.39
N VAL A 107 4.59 16.92 -9.33
CA VAL A 107 3.75 17.31 -10.47
C VAL A 107 2.30 17.51 -10.03
N THR A 108 1.72 18.63 -10.39
CA THR A 108 0.33 19.01 -10.12
C THR A 108 -0.56 19.00 -11.36
N ASN A 109 0.04 19.12 -12.56
CA ASN A 109 -0.67 19.14 -13.84
C ASN A 109 -0.02 18.15 -14.82
N MET A 110 -0.82 17.16 -15.28
CA MET A 110 -0.44 16.17 -16.32
C MET A 110 -1.39 16.24 -17.53
N GLU A 111 -2.04 17.38 -17.73
CA GLU A 111 -3.00 17.58 -18.80
C GLU A 111 -2.35 17.32 -20.15
N SER A 112 -3.01 16.48 -20.99
CA SER A 112 -2.57 16.16 -22.35
C SER A 112 -1.13 15.60 -22.47
N MET A 113 -0.52 15.11 -21.40
CA MET A 113 0.92 14.75 -21.39
C MET A 113 1.30 13.78 -22.51
N PHE A 114 0.44 12.82 -22.84
CA PHE A 114 0.64 11.81 -23.90
C PHE A 114 -0.44 11.85 -24.98
N MET A 115 -1.14 12.96 -25.12
CA MET A 115 -2.19 13.13 -26.15
C MET A 115 -1.61 12.89 -27.55
N GLY A 116 -2.20 12.00 -28.33
CA GLY A 116 -1.75 11.69 -29.69
C GLY A 116 -0.32 11.13 -29.79
N ALA A 117 0.29 10.68 -28.71
CA ALA A 117 1.64 10.10 -28.73
C ALA A 117 1.67 8.81 -29.57
N SER A 118 2.74 8.65 -30.37
CA SER A 118 2.91 7.50 -31.28
C SER A 118 3.43 6.24 -30.60
N VAL A 119 3.82 6.31 -29.33
CA VAL A 119 4.30 5.15 -28.55
C VAL A 119 3.16 4.17 -28.29
N THR A 120 3.41 2.86 -28.52
CA THR A 120 2.40 1.79 -28.35
C THR A 120 2.42 1.17 -26.95
N THR A 121 3.54 1.28 -26.23
CA THR A 121 3.71 0.81 -24.85
C THR A 121 4.31 1.91 -24.01
N LEU A 122 3.83 2.09 -22.78
CA LEU A 122 4.27 3.13 -21.88
C LEU A 122 4.27 2.59 -20.45
N ASP A 123 5.43 2.64 -19.78
CA ASP A 123 5.56 2.24 -18.37
C ASP A 123 5.47 3.47 -17.45
N VAL A 124 4.32 3.63 -16.82
CA VAL A 124 4.03 4.70 -15.85
C VAL A 124 3.82 4.17 -14.42
N LYS A 125 4.24 2.93 -14.16
CA LYS A 125 4.04 2.28 -12.84
C LYS A 125 4.71 3.02 -11.67
N ASN A 126 5.75 3.84 -11.95
CA ASN A 126 6.47 4.62 -10.94
C ASN A 126 5.90 6.04 -10.76
N PHE A 127 4.87 6.43 -11.51
CA PHE A 127 4.28 7.76 -11.38
C PHE A 127 3.59 7.91 -10.03
N ASN A 128 3.99 8.93 -9.30
CA ASN A 128 3.29 9.41 -8.12
C ASN A 128 2.36 10.56 -8.52
N THR A 129 1.05 10.31 -8.54
CA THR A 129 0.04 11.28 -8.97
C THR A 129 -0.71 11.93 -7.79
N SER A 130 -0.26 11.73 -6.56
CA SER A 130 -0.95 12.19 -5.34
C SER A 130 -1.13 13.70 -5.19
N LYS A 131 -0.46 14.51 -6.04
CA LYS A 131 -0.63 15.98 -6.12
C LYS A 131 -1.34 16.45 -7.39
N VAL A 132 -1.62 15.53 -8.33
CA VAL A 132 -2.21 15.89 -9.62
C VAL A 132 -3.68 16.26 -9.45
N THR A 133 -4.08 17.38 -10.04
CA THR A 133 -5.45 17.90 -10.00
C THR A 133 -6.17 17.81 -11.34
N SER A 134 -5.43 17.76 -12.46
CA SER A 134 -6.00 17.56 -13.81
C SER A 134 -5.27 16.46 -14.56
N MET A 135 -6.05 15.53 -15.13
CA MET A 135 -5.62 14.51 -16.09
C MET A 135 -6.42 14.63 -17.40
N TYR A 136 -6.94 15.85 -17.67
CA TYR A 136 -7.69 16.13 -18.89
C TYR A 136 -6.88 15.73 -20.12
N SER A 137 -7.49 14.94 -21.03
CA SER A 137 -6.87 14.54 -22.31
C SER A 137 -5.54 13.75 -22.19
N MET A 138 -5.16 13.26 -21.00
CA MET A 138 -3.80 12.72 -20.75
C MET A 138 -3.38 11.65 -21.76
N PHE A 139 -4.29 10.77 -22.20
CA PHE A 139 -4.05 9.70 -23.16
C PHE A 139 -4.98 9.78 -24.39
N GLU A 140 -5.58 10.97 -24.63
CA GLU A 140 -6.48 11.16 -25.78
C GLU A 140 -5.76 10.83 -27.10
N ASN A 141 -6.42 10.04 -27.95
CA ASN A 141 -5.95 9.72 -29.32
C ASN A 141 -4.53 9.14 -29.39
N SER A 142 -4.01 8.57 -28.29
CA SER A 142 -2.71 7.91 -28.26
C SER A 142 -2.75 6.52 -28.90
N GLU A 143 -1.61 6.06 -29.42
CA GLU A 143 -1.45 4.70 -29.97
C GLU A 143 -1.17 3.65 -28.88
N ILE A 144 -1.25 4.02 -27.60
CA ILE A 144 -1.00 3.14 -26.46
C ILE A 144 -2.08 2.06 -26.39
N THR A 145 -1.67 0.79 -26.47
CA THR A 145 -2.57 -0.37 -26.40
C THR A 145 -2.63 -1.04 -25.04
N ASN A 146 -1.61 -0.86 -24.22
CA ASN A 146 -1.51 -1.42 -22.88
C ASN A 146 -0.88 -0.40 -21.93
N ILE A 147 -1.58 -0.07 -20.85
CA ILE A 147 -1.12 0.89 -19.85
C ILE A 147 -1.43 0.37 -18.44
N ASN A 148 -0.42 0.43 -17.56
CA ASN A 148 -0.58 0.08 -16.16
C ASN A 148 -0.78 1.35 -15.33
N LEU A 149 -2.00 1.57 -14.85
CA LEU A 149 -2.40 2.72 -14.04
C LEU A 149 -2.52 2.39 -12.53
N SER A 150 -2.05 1.24 -12.10
CA SER A 150 -2.26 0.77 -10.71
C SER A 150 -1.59 1.65 -9.65
N SER A 151 -0.58 2.44 -10.01
CA SER A 151 0.09 3.41 -9.12
C SER A 151 -0.62 4.77 -9.02
N PHE A 152 -1.64 5.01 -9.86
CA PHE A 152 -2.29 6.31 -9.91
C PHE A 152 -3.17 6.54 -8.67
N ASP A 153 -2.80 7.55 -7.90
CA ASP A 153 -3.65 8.16 -6.86
C ASP A 153 -4.41 9.32 -7.49
N THR A 154 -5.71 9.15 -7.66
CA THR A 154 -6.58 10.14 -8.30
C THR A 154 -7.45 10.90 -7.30
N SER A 155 -7.20 10.73 -6.01
CA SER A 155 -8.02 11.32 -4.94
C SER A 155 -8.12 12.84 -4.94
N LYS A 156 -7.19 13.54 -5.63
CA LYS A 156 -7.23 15.01 -5.80
C LYS A 156 -7.62 15.47 -7.20
N VAL A 157 -7.84 14.54 -8.12
CA VAL A 157 -8.17 14.89 -9.50
C VAL A 157 -9.61 15.38 -9.58
N THR A 158 -9.80 16.53 -10.22
CA THR A 158 -11.11 17.13 -10.46
C THR A 158 -11.54 17.04 -11.92
N ASN A 159 -10.59 16.88 -12.85
CA ASN A 159 -10.85 16.86 -14.27
C ASN A 159 -10.23 15.63 -14.96
N MET A 160 -11.06 14.74 -15.48
CA MET A 160 -10.73 13.56 -16.29
C MET A 160 -11.38 13.61 -17.68
N GLY A 161 -11.88 14.78 -18.11
CA GLY A 161 -12.51 14.93 -19.41
C GLY A 161 -11.60 14.45 -20.54
N VAL A 162 -12.13 13.76 -21.51
CA VAL A 162 -11.48 13.21 -22.72
C VAL A 162 -10.23 12.35 -22.46
N MET A 163 -9.98 11.91 -21.20
CA MET A 163 -8.72 11.26 -20.80
C MET A 163 -8.33 10.08 -21.68
N PHE A 164 -9.27 9.24 -22.07
CA PHE A 164 -9.08 8.06 -22.95
C PHE A 164 -9.85 8.17 -24.27
N LYS A 165 -10.21 9.37 -24.67
CA LYS A 165 -10.95 9.58 -25.93
C LYS A 165 -10.14 9.04 -27.11
N ARG A 166 -10.80 8.23 -27.96
CA ARG A 166 -10.19 7.52 -29.11
C ARG A 166 -9.01 6.63 -28.74
N SER A 167 -9.00 6.08 -27.53
CA SER A 167 -7.98 5.12 -27.10
C SER A 167 -7.94 3.88 -27.98
N LYS A 168 -6.75 3.35 -28.24
CA LYS A 168 -6.52 2.07 -28.94
C LYS A 168 -6.52 0.87 -27.98
N SER A 169 -6.60 1.11 -26.67
CA SER A 169 -6.61 0.05 -25.67
C SER A 169 -7.85 -0.83 -25.80
N ILE A 170 -7.66 -2.14 -25.69
CA ILE A 170 -8.76 -3.11 -25.64
C ILE A 170 -9.35 -3.18 -24.23
N THR A 171 -8.49 -2.95 -23.24
CA THR A 171 -8.83 -2.99 -21.81
C THR A 171 -8.23 -1.77 -21.10
N ILE A 172 -9.01 -1.14 -20.23
CA ILE A 172 -8.56 -0.06 -19.35
C ILE A 172 -8.87 -0.48 -17.91
N ASP A 173 -7.86 -0.45 -17.04
CA ASP A 173 -7.99 -0.78 -15.63
C ASP A 173 -7.98 0.49 -14.77
N LEU A 174 -9.13 0.85 -14.24
CA LEU A 174 -9.38 1.99 -13.36
C LEU A 174 -9.66 1.56 -11.92
N SER A 175 -9.32 0.32 -11.54
CA SER A 175 -9.63 -0.21 -10.21
C SER A 175 -8.90 0.53 -9.07
N SER A 176 -7.80 1.25 -9.37
CA SER A 176 -7.10 2.11 -8.41
C SER A 176 -7.71 3.53 -8.30
N PHE A 177 -8.61 3.91 -9.20
CA PHE A 177 -9.11 5.29 -9.28
C PHE A 177 -10.11 5.59 -8.15
N ASP A 178 -9.85 6.64 -7.41
CA ASP A 178 -10.80 7.33 -6.55
C ASP A 178 -11.30 8.57 -7.30
N THR A 179 -12.57 8.56 -7.68
CA THR A 179 -13.18 9.63 -8.47
C THR A 179 -14.11 10.52 -7.64
N SER A 180 -14.03 10.45 -6.32
CA SER A 180 -14.91 11.18 -5.40
C SER A 180 -14.84 12.70 -5.54
N ASN A 181 -13.73 13.26 -6.04
CA ASN A 181 -13.56 14.70 -6.28
C ASN A 181 -13.70 15.12 -7.76
N VAL A 182 -13.97 14.17 -8.68
CA VAL A 182 -14.05 14.46 -10.11
C VAL A 182 -15.36 15.14 -10.45
N THR A 183 -15.28 16.29 -11.10
CA THR A 183 -16.43 17.07 -11.59
C THR A 183 -16.63 16.98 -13.09
N ASN A 184 -15.57 16.71 -13.86
CA ASN A 184 -15.61 16.59 -15.33
C ASN A 184 -15.11 15.23 -15.80
N MET A 185 -16.01 14.47 -16.47
CA MET A 185 -15.74 13.21 -17.19
C MET A 185 -16.26 13.27 -18.63
N SER A 186 -16.46 14.48 -19.19
CA SER A 186 -17.01 14.64 -20.55
C SER A 186 -16.14 13.89 -21.56
N ALA A 187 -16.80 13.13 -22.44
CA ALA A 187 -16.17 12.36 -23.51
C ALA A 187 -14.99 11.46 -23.06
N MET A 188 -14.92 11.05 -21.78
CA MET A 188 -13.76 10.34 -21.20
C MET A 188 -13.32 9.14 -22.04
N PHE A 189 -14.27 8.39 -22.60
CA PHE A 189 -14.03 7.22 -23.47
C PHE A 189 -14.53 7.40 -24.89
N TRP A 190 -14.95 8.61 -25.27
CA TRP A 190 -15.56 8.87 -26.58
C TRP A 190 -14.74 8.34 -27.75
N GLY A 191 -15.35 7.53 -28.60
CA GLY A 191 -14.74 7.01 -29.83
C GLY A 191 -13.65 5.96 -29.60
N SER A 192 -13.55 5.38 -28.41
CA SER A 192 -12.67 4.24 -28.11
C SER A 192 -13.30 2.95 -28.64
N GLU A 193 -13.34 2.83 -29.97
CA GLU A 193 -14.12 1.82 -30.70
C GLU A 193 -13.63 0.38 -30.45
N SER A 194 -12.33 0.21 -30.10
CA SER A 194 -11.72 -1.08 -29.77
C SER A 194 -11.86 -1.49 -28.31
N LEU A 195 -12.27 -0.56 -27.43
CA LEU A 195 -12.36 -0.79 -25.99
C LEU A 195 -13.48 -1.78 -25.67
N LYS A 196 -13.10 -2.92 -25.09
CA LYS A 196 -14.03 -4.01 -24.73
C LYS A 196 -14.36 -4.03 -23.25
N THR A 197 -13.37 -3.77 -22.40
CA THR A 197 -13.52 -3.93 -20.96
C THR A 197 -12.92 -2.74 -20.21
N ILE A 198 -13.69 -2.19 -19.27
CA ILE A 198 -13.22 -1.23 -18.31
C ILE A 198 -13.35 -1.89 -16.93
N TYR A 199 -12.21 -2.13 -16.26
CA TYR A 199 -12.23 -2.57 -14.87
C TYR A 199 -12.34 -1.36 -13.95
N ALA A 200 -13.18 -1.46 -12.93
CA ALA A 200 -13.33 -0.45 -11.89
C ALA A 200 -13.51 -1.11 -10.51
N SER A 201 -13.48 -0.29 -9.47
CA SER A 201 -13.82 -0.66 -8.09
C SER A 201 -14.91 0.25 -7.56
N ASP A 202 -15.40 -0.01 -6.35
CA ASP A 202 -16.41 0.83 -5.66
C ASP A 202 -15.95 2.27 -5.42
N ASN A 203 -14.64 2.56 -5.53
CA ASN A 203 -14.11 3.92 -5.43
C ASN A 203 -14.32 4.74 -6.71
N PHE A 204 -14.71 4.11 -7.82
CA PHE A 204 -15.10 4.82 -9.02
C PHE A 204 -16.56 5.29 -8.87
N VAL A 205 -16.73 6.49 -8.39
CA VAL A 205 -18.05 7.11 -8.13
C VAL A 205 -18.27 8.30 -9.05
N VAL A 206 -19.53 8.57 -9.39
CA VAL A 206 -19.92 9.66 -10.31
C VAL A 206 -20.79 10.72 -9.63
N THR A 207 -20.86 10.70 -8.29
CA THR A 207 -21.76 11.55 -7.52
C THR A 207 -21.53 13.04 -7.75
N ASN A 208 -20.26 13.46 -7.83
CA ASN A 208 -19.87 14.86 -7.99
C ASN A 208 -19.61 15.26 -9.45
N VAL A 209 -19.81 14.34 -10.41
CA VAL A 209 -19.59 14.64 -11.83
C VAL A 209 -20.72 15.57 -12.33
N GLU A 210 -20.32 16.74 -12.79
CA GLU A 210 -21.23 17.77 -13.36
C GLU A 210 -21.31 17.66 -14.88
N ASP A 211 -20.18 17.41 -15.56
CA ASP A 211 -20.11 17.23 -17.01
C ASP A 211 -19.70 15.79 -17.36
N ASP A 212 -20.64 15.03 -17.89
CA ASP A 212 -20.50 13.67 -18.40
C ASP A 212 -20.89 13.55 -19.89
N THR A 213 -20.92 14.69 -20.59
CA THR A 213 -21.37 14.78 -21.98
C THR A 213 -20.65 13.78 -22.87
N ASN A 214 -21.42 12.83 -23.47
CA ASN A 214 -20.92 11.83 -24.38
C ASN A 214 -19.81 10.91 -23.83
N MET A 215 -19.78 10.65 -22.53
CA MET A 215 -18.74 9.86 -21.86
C MET A 215 -18.38 8.56 -22.59
N PHE A 216 -19.39 7.79 -23.08
CA PHE A 216 -19.21 6.51 -23.78
C PHE A 216 -19.56 6.56 -25.25
N TRP A 217 -19.75 7.74 -25.86
CA TRP A 217 -20.23 7.80 -27.25
C TRP A 217 -19.25 7.13 -28.22
N ARG A 218 -19.77 6.21 -29.08
CA ARG A 218 -19.02 5.40 -30.05
C ARG A 218 -18.04 4.38 -29.42
N CYS A 219 -18.35 3.86 -28.22
CA CYS A 219 -17.61 2.75 -27.63
C CYS A 219 -18.19 1.39 -28.09
N TYR A 220 -18.23 1.15 -29.40
CA TYR A 220 -19.01 0.07 -30.04
C TYR A 220 -18.70 -1.34 -29.55
N SER A 221 -17.47 -1.59 -29.09
CA SER A 221 -17.04 -2.90 -28.59
C SER A 221 -17.23 -3.11 -27.10
N LEU A 222 -17.69 -2.07 -26.35
CA LEU A 222 -17.73 -2.09 -24.91
C LEU A 222 -18.82 -3.03 -24.38
N ILE A 223 -18.42 -3.89 -23.42
CA ILE A 223 -19.30 -4.85 -22.76
C ILE A 223 -19.02 -4.80 -21.26
N GLY A 224 -20.06 -4.61 -20.44
CA GLY A 224 -20.00 -4.70 -18.99
C GLY A 224 -19.79 -6.12 -18.50
N GLY A 225 -19.40 -6.28 -17.22
CA GLY A 225 -19.01 -7.57 -16.64
C GLY A 225 -20.11 -8.63 -16.61
N ALA A 226 -21.38 -8.22 -16.54
CA ALA A 226 -22.55 -9.12 -16.62
C ALA A 226 -23.17 -9.21 -18.03
N GLY A 227 -22.49 -8.66 -19.04
CA GLY A 227 -22.87 -8.80 -20.45
C GLY A 227 -23.65 -7.64 -21.04
N SER A 228 -23.77 -6.51 -20.34
CA SER A 228 -24.43 -5.30 -20.87
C SER A 228 -23.62 -4.72 -22.04
N ALA A 229 -24.10 -4.89 -23.26
CA ALA A 229 -23.45 -4.37 -24.47
C ALA A 229 -23.68 -2.86 -24.63
N TYR A 230 -22.77 -2.20 -25.34
CA TYR A 230 -22.90 -0.80 -25.70
C TYR A 230 -24.20 -0.48 -26.40
N ASP A 231 -24.87 0.60 -25.97
CA ASP A 231 -26.07 1.16 -26.56
C ASP A 231 -25.84 2.67 -26.78
N SER A 232 -26.03 3.13 -28.02
CA SER A 232 -25.78 4.53 -28.39
C SER A 232 -26.66 5.56 -27.67
N THR A 233 -27.75 5.12 -27.04
CA THR A 233 -28.60 5.97 -26.18
C THR A 233 -28.10 6.06 -24.75
N LYS A 234 -27.25 5.10 -24.32
CA LYS A 234 -26.71 4.92 -22.98
C LYS A 234 -25.27 5.39 -22.88
N LYS A 235 -25.04 6.69 -22.97
CA LYS A 235 -23.70 7.30 -23.12
C LYS A 235 -23.26 8.20 -21.96
N SER A 236 -24.05 8.29 -20.90
CA SER A 236 -23.83 9.17 -19.76
C SER A 236 -23.17 8.45 -18.57
N LYS A 237 -22.82 9.19 -17.53
CA LYS A 237 -22.29 8.67 -16.25
C LYS A 237 -23.19 7.66 -15.55
N LEU A 238 -24.49 7.62 -15.90
CA LEU A 238 -25.45 6.66 -15.34
C LEU A 238 -25.07 5.19 -15.64
N TYR A 239 -24.22 4.96 -16.62
CA TYR A 239 -23.72 3.63 -16.98
C TYR A 239 -22.25 3.41 -16.56
N ALA A 240 -21.66 4.37 -15.84
CA ALA A 240 -20.28 4.30 -15.33
C ALA A 240 -20.23 3.63 -13.94
N HIS A 241 -20.72 2.40 -13.86
CA HIS A 241 -20.70 1.55 -12.67
C HIS A 241 -20.55 0.09 -13.06
N ILE A 242 -20.26 -0.75 -12.06
CA ILE A 242 -20.17 -2.21 -12.24
C ILE A 242 -21.50 -2.74 -12.77
N ASP A 243 -21.41 -3.53 -13.82
CA ASP A 243 -22.57 -4.08 -14.51
C ASP A 243 -23.33 -5.09 -13.65
N GLY A 244 -24.57 -4.76 -13.27
CA GLY A 244 -25.53 -5.62 -12.58
C GLY A 244 -26.43 -6.44 -13.53
N GLY A 245 -26.13 -6.49 -14.80
CA GLY A 245 -26.89 -7.19 -15.83
C GLY A 245 -28.14 -6.44 -16.26
N THR A 246 -29.19 -7.16 -16.67
CA THR A 246 -30.42 -6.56 -17.23
C THR A 246 -31.19 -5.68 -16.26
N ALA A 247 -31.06 -5.93 -14.96
CA ALA A 247 -31.76 -5.17 -13.92
C ALA A 247 -31.06 -3.83 -13.61
N ASP A 248 -29.73 -3.78 -13.74
CA ASP A 248 -28.90 -2.61 -13.45
C ASP A 248 -27.72 -2.57 -14.44
N PRO A 249 -27.98 -2.21 -15.73
CA PRO A 249 -26.96 -2.29 -16.76
C PRO A 249 -25.90 -1.22 -16.59
N GLY A 250 -24.64 -1.64 -16.45
CA GLY A 250 -23.46 -0.80 -16.40
C GLY A 250 -22.41 -1.22 -17.43
N TYR A 251 -21.40 -0.40 -17.65
CA TYR A 251 -20.33 -0.70 -18.59
C TYR A 251 -19.03 -1.16 -17.95
N PHE A 252 -18.98 -1.20 -16.62
CA PHE A 252 -17.76 -1.61 -15.94
C PHE A 252 -17.82 -3.09 -15.52
N THR A 253 -16.66 -3.67 -15.51
CA THR A 253 -16.41 -5.01 -14.98
C THR A 253 -15.75 -4.87 -13.61
N GLU A 254 -16.28 -5.55 -12.60
CA GLU A 254 -15.59 -5.62 -11.32
C GLU A 254 -14.22 -6.27 -11.52
N LYS A 255 -13.17 -5.59 -11.07
CA LYS A 255 -11.85 -6.20 -11.05
C LYS A 255 -11.82 -7.25 -9.94
N ILE A 256 -11.85 -8.53 -10.32
CA ILE A 256 -11.59 -9.61 -9.35
C ILE A 256 -10.20 -9.35 -8.78
N PHE A 257 -10.18 -9.09 -7.48
CA PHE A 257 -8.97 -8.84 -6.75
C PHE A 257 -8.23 -10.18 -6.54
N GLU A 258 -7.07 -10.31 -7.16
CA GLU A 258 -6.21 -11.48 -6.99
C GLU A 258 -4.97 -11.07 -6.18
N PRO A 259 -4.87 -11.50 -4.91
CA PRO A 259 -3.63 -11.32 -4.15
C PRO A 259 -2.48 -12.04 -4.87
N ASN A 260 -1.27 -11.45 -4.79
CA ASN A 260 -0.07 -12.03 -5.40
C ASN A 260 0.74 -12.82 -4.37
N SER A 261 1.34 -12.13 -3.39
CA SER A 261 2.01 -12.78 -2.26
C SER A 261 2.01 -11.86 -1.03
N PHE A 262 2.03 -12.45 0.16
CA PHE A 262 2.07 -11.68 1.40
C PHE A 262 3.28 -10.74 1.48
N ALA A 263 4.43 -11.16 0.95
CA ALA A 263 5.66 -10.38 0.96
C ALA A 263 5.59 -9.10 0.10
N THR A 264 4.95 -9.18 -1.08
CA THR A 264 4.97 -8.12 -2.10
C THR A 264 3.72 -7.24 -2.10
N ASP A 265 2.57 -7.77 -1.67
CA ASP A 265 1.31 -7.04 -1.69
C ASP A 265 1.32 -5.85 -0.72
N SER A 266 0.63 -4.77 -1.08
CA SER A 266 0.44 -3.63 -0.18
C SER A 266 -0.41 -4.02 1.03
N TRP A 267 -0.33 -3.27 2.13
CA TRP A 267 -1.21 -3.51 3.29
C TRP A 267 -2.69 -3.36 2.93
N LYS A 268 -3.02 -2.41 2.06
CA LYS A 268 -4.38 -2.24 1.52
C LYS A 268 -4.85 -3.52 0.83
N THR A 269 -4.00 -4.10 0.00
CA THR A 269 -4.23 -5.38 -0.71
C THR A 269 -4.45 -6.54 0.27
N ILE A 270 -3.56 -6.69 1.26
CA ILE A 270 -3.64 -7.76 2.26
C ILE A 270 -4.92 -7.65 3.09
N ILE A 271 -5.25 -6.45 3.57
CA ILE A 271 -6.47 -6.20 4.35
C ILE A 271 -7.72 -6.52 3.53
N LYS A 272 -7.75 -6.11 2.26
CA LYS A 272 -8.86 -6.44 1.35
C LYS A 272 -8.99 -7.94 1.15
N ALA A 273 -7.88 -8.65 0.90
CA ALA A 273 -7.88 -10.11 0.76
C ALA A 273 -8.47 -10.82 1.99
N VAL A 274 -8.11 -10.35 3.20
CA VAL A 274 -8.63 -10.90 4.45
C VAL A 274 -10.12 -10.64 4.60
N LYS A 275 -10.59 -9.41 4.31
CA LYS A 275 -12.01 -9.04 4.38
C LYS A 275 -12.88 -9.82 3.41
N GLU A 276 -12.38 -10.06 2.20
CA GLU A 276 -13.09 -10.81 1.16
C GLU A 276 -12.89 -12.33 1.26
N ASN A 277 -12.18 -12.81 2.30
CA ASN A 277 -11.84 -14.21 2.49
C ASN A 277 -11.08 -14.82 1.29
N ASN A 278 -10.29 -13.99 0.58
CA ASN A 278 -9.48 -14.36 -0.57
C ASN A 278 -7.98 -14.40 -0.20
N THR A 279 -7.62 -15.26 0.74
CA THR A 279 -6.24 -15.37 1.26
C THR A 279 -5.48 -16.58 0.73
N ILE A 280 -5.94 -17.20 -0.34
CA ILE A 280 -5.40 -18.47 -0.88
C ILE A 280 -3.90 -18.40 -1.26
N LYS A 281 -3.40 -17.20 -1.54
CA LYS A 281 -1.98 -16.93 -1.86
C LYS A 281 -1.12 -16.62 -0.63
N TYR A 282 -1.72 -16.56 0.56
CA TYR A 282 -1.05 -16.22 1.81
C TYR A 282 -0.93 -17.45 2.69
N ASN A 283 0.27 -17.97 2.85
CA ASN A 283 0.50 -19.21 3.57
C ASN A 283 0.98 -18.93 5.00
N LEU A 284 0.70 -19.86 5.91
CA LEU A 284 1.24 -19.82 7.28
C LEU A 284 2.76 -19.74 7.26
N GLY A 285 3.31 -18.73 7.94
CA GLY A 285 4.72 -18.43 8.02
C GLY A 285 5.23 -17.50 6.91
N ASP A 286 4.44 -17.18 5.88
CA ASP A 286 4.81 -16.13 4.92
C ASP A 286 5.07 -14.85 5.67
N SER A 287 6.12 -14.14 5.29
CA SER A 287 6.62 -12.98 6.01
C SER A 287 6.76 -11.74 5.14
N LYS A 288 6.71 -10.58 5.80
CA LYS A 288 6.84 -9.27 5.19
C LYS A 288 7.62 -8.34 6.11
N THR A 289 8.53 -7.58 5.56
CA THR A 289 9.23 -6.53 6.32
C THR A 289 8.33 -5.29 6.48
N ILE A 290 8.46 -4.64 7.64
CA ILE A 290 7.75 -3.43 7.99
C ILE A 290 8.73 -2.41 8.58
N ASN A 291 8.65 -1.16 8.13
CA ASN A 291 9.39 -0.04 8.73
C ASN A 291 8.55 0.57 9.85
N MET A 292 9.10 0.57 11.06
CA MET A 292 8.46 1.02 12.30
C MET A 292 9.06 2.37 12.79
N GLY A 293 9.61 3.18 11.88
CA GLY A 293 10.20 4.47 12.23
C GLY A 293 11.37 4.33 13.21
N THR A 294 11.25 4.89 14.41
CA THR A 294 12.30 4.87 15.45
C THR A 294 12.64 3.48 15.94
N TYR A 295 11.75 2.50 15.79
CA TYR A 295 12.00 1.11 16.15
C TYR A 295 12.74 0.33 15.05
N GLY A 296 12.91 0.91 13.84
CA GLY A 296 13.64 0.26 12.75
C GLY A 296 12.77 -0.61 11.85
N THR A 297 13.40 -1.56 11.17
CA THR A 297 12.73 -2.50 10.25
C THR A 297 12.65 -3.87 10.90
N HIS A 298 11.44 -4.42 10.92
CA HIS A 298 11.12 -5.70 11.53
C HIS A 298 10.40 -6.63 10.57
N THR A 299 10.30 -7.91 10.93
CA THR A 299 9.63 -8.93 10.14
C THR A 299 8.33 -9.34 10.81
N ILE A 300 7.23 -9.21 10.08
CA ILE A 300 5.91 -9.75 10.46
C ILE A 300 5.67 -11.02 9.67
N ARG A 301 5.06 -12.03 10.30
CA ARG A 301 4.65 -13.28 9.64
C ARG A 301 3.20 -13.66 9.94
N ILE A 302 2.62 -14.47 9.08
CA ILE A 302 1.28 -15.02 9.26
C ILE A 302 1.36 -16.14 10.30
N ALA A 303 0.73 -15.92 11.44
CA ALA A 303 0.72 -16.84 12.57
C ALA A 303 -0.53 -17.71 12.63
N ASN A 304 -1.67 -17.23 12.12
CA ASN A 304 -2.94 -17.98 12.08
C ASN A 304 -3.79 -17.53 10.89
N THR A 305 -4.53 -18.49 10.31
CA THR A 305 -5.48 -18.19 9.22
C THR A 305 -6.84 -18.83 9.44
N THR A 306 -7.02 -19.67 10.45
CA THR A 306 -8.24 -20.45 10.66
C THR A 306 -9.12 -19.84 11.76
N THR A 307 -10.43 -20.10 11.67
CA THR A 307 -11.43 -19.74 12.67
C THR A 307 -12.25 -20.99 13.03
N PRO A 308 -11.67 -21.93 13.80
CA PRO A 308 -12.40 -23.13 14.18
C PRO A 308 -13.56 -22.84 15.15
N SER A 309 -14.44 -23.83 15.37
CA SER A 309 -15.68 -23.65 16.12
C SER A 309 -15.49 -23.19 17.56
N GLU A 310 -14.39 -23.54 18.20
CA GLU A 310 -14.05 -23.06 19.55
C GLU A 310 -13.96 -21.54 19.64
N CYS A 311 -13.59 -20.86 18.54
CA CYS A 311 -13.58 -19.39 18.48
C CYS A 311 -14.96 -18.73 18.72
N SER A 312 -16.03 -19.49 18.60
CA SER A 312 -17.40 -19.04 18.86
C SER A 312 -17.85 -19.30 20.30
N THR A 313 -16.99 -19.92 21.13
CA THR A 313 -17.32 -20.21 22.54
C THR A 313 -17.28 -18.93 23.36
N THR A 314 -18.31 -18.69 24.18
CA THR A 314 -18.35 -17.55 25.09
C THR A 314 -17.12 -17.52 26.01
N GLY A 315 -16.42 -16.39 26.08
CA GLY A 315 -15.22 -16.22 26.90
C GLY A 315 -13.94 -16.76 26.25
N PHE A 316 -13.99 -17.34 25.05
CA PHE A 316 -12.78 -17.78 24.33
C PHE A 316 -11.97 -16.58 23.82
N SER A 317 -10.64 -16.62 24.03
CA SER A 317 -9.72 -15.59 23.55
C SER A 317 -9.71 -15.59 22.00
N GLN A 318 -9.81 -14.40 21.42
CA GLN A 318 -9.78 -14.23 19.97
C GLN A 318 -8.37 -14.15 19.40
N THR A 319 -7.35 -14.26 20.23
CA THR A 319 -5.92 -14.09 19.88
C THR A 319 -5.37 -15.13 18.91
N ALA A 320 -6.03 -16.30 18.80
CA ALA A 320 -5.67 -17.37 17.87
C ALA A 320 -6.83 -17.71 16.91
N CYS A 321 -7.68 -16.74 16.58
CA CYS A 321 -8.85 -16.90 15.71
C CYS A 321 -8.78 -15.95 14.51
N GLY A 322 -9.04 -16.45 13.30
CA GLY A 322 -8.99 -15.69 12.07
C GLY A 322 -7.57 -15.35 11.61
N PHE A 323 -7.40 -14.24 10.91
CA PHE A 323 -6.12 -13.87 10.33
C PHE A 323 -5.26 -13.11 11.35
N VAL A 324 -4.28 -13.82 11.91
CA VAL A 324 -3.37 -13.29 12.94
C VAL A 324 -1.98 -13.13 12.37
N LEU A 325 -1.40 -11.97 12.62
CA LEU A 325 -0.01 -11.64 12.34
C LEU A 325 0.76 -11.51 13.66
N GLU A 326 2.04 -11.91 13.65
CA GLU A 326 2.95 -11.70 14.76
C GLU A 326 4.30 -11.19 14.27
N PHE A 327 5.05 -10.54 15.14
CA PHE A 327 6.45 -10.24 14.86
C PHE A 327 7.28 -11.53 14.95
N ALA A 328 8.08 -11.78 13.92
CA ALA A 328 9.00 -12.92 13.90
C ALA A 328 10.27 -12.66 14.75
N ASP A 329 10.54 -11.39 15.02
CA ASP A 329 11.67 -10.87 15.82
C ASP A 329 11.19 -10.05 17.03
N ILE A 330 12.14 -9.51 17.77
CA ILE A 330 11.92 -8.63 18.92
C ILE A 330 12.07 -7.18 18.43
N ILE A 331 11.03 -6.35 18.65
CA ILE A 331 11.02 -4.95 18.23
C ILE A 331 11.95 -4.12 19.10
N THR A 332 11.89 -4.33 20.41
CA THR A 332 12.63 -3.59 21.44
C THR A 332 12.58 -4.37 22.76
N ASN A 333 13.26 -3.89 23.77
CA ASN A 333 13.11 -4.38 25.14
C ASN A 333 12.28 -3.40 25.96
N HIS A 334 11.41 -3.94 26.81
CA HIS A 334 10.61 -3.14 27.75
C HIS A 334 10.29 -3.97 28.99
N ILE A 335 10.03 -3.29 30.12
CA ILE A 335 9.55 -3.92 31.35
C ILE A 335 8.06 -4.21 31.26
N MET A 336 7.56 -5.23 31.94
CA MET A 336 6.14 -5.49 32.06
C MET A 336 5.48 -4.44 32.95
N ASN A 337 6.00 -4.29 34.18
CA ASN A 337 5.63 -3.27 35.15
C ASN A 337 6.86 -2.78 35.91
N PRO A 338 6.96 -1.49 36.30
CA PRO A 338 8.06 -0.98 37.09
C PRO A 338 7.99 -1.48 38.54
N SER A 339 9.13 -1.47 39.21
CA SER A 339 9.16 -1.52 40.69
C SER A 339 8.47 -0.26 41.25
N GLY A 340 7.76 -0.41 42.35
CA GLY A 340 7.05 0.72 42.99
C GLY A 340 5.85 0.28 43.82
N THR A 341 4.97 1.23 44.11
CA THR A 341 3.71 0.94 44.80
C THR A 341 2.58 0.91 43.79
N TYR A 342 1.89 -0.22 43.66
CA TYR A 342 0.77 -0.44 42.76
C TYR A 342 -0.46 -0.89 43.58
N ASN A 343 -1.60 -0.23 43.41
CA ASN A 343 -2.83 -0.49 44.17
C ASN A 343 -2.60 -0.56 45.72
N GLY A 344 -1.73 0.31 46.26
CA GLY A 344 -1.42 0.36 47.69
C GLY A 344 -0.44 -0.71 48.18
N LYS A 345 0.10 -1.57 47.30
CA LYS A 345 1.12 -2.57 47.61
C LYS A 345 2.48 -2.14 47.08
N THR A 346 3.53 -2.34 47.87
CA THR A 346 4.92 -2.11 47.42
C THR A 346 5.43 -3.35 46.73
N CYS A 347 5.79 -3.23 45.45
CA CYS A 347 6.33 -4.29 44.64
C CYS A 347 7.74 -3.94 44.21
N SER A 348 8.74 -4.46 44.87
CA SER A 348 10.17 -4.22 44.58
C SER A 348 10.60 -4.80 43.21
N LEU A 349 9.86 -5.79 42.70
CA LEU A 349 10.14 -6.51 41.48
C LEU A 349 9.06 -6.28 40.38
N GLY A 350 8.23 -5.23 40.53
CA GLY A 350 7.01 -5.01 39.76
C GLY A 350 5.84 -5.86 40.28
N CYS A 351 4.59 -5.44 40.03
CA CYS A 351 3.42 -6.23 40.42
C CYS A 351 2.82 -6.95 39.20
N ASN A 352 2.13 -8.05 39.46
CA ASN A 352 1.27 -8.73 38.47
C ASN A 352 -0.22 -8.67 38.81
N ASP A 353 -0.60 -7.96 39.89
CA ASP A 353 -2.00 -7.70 40.24
C ASP A 353 -2.72 -7.01 39.07
N GLY A 354 -3.95 -7.43 38.77
CA GLY A 354 -4.70 -6.93 37.61
C GLY A 354 -4.27 -7.55 36.27
N GLY A 355 -3.25 -8.41 36.27
CA GLY A 355 -2.75 -9.15 35.11
C GLY A 355 -2.42 -8.27 33.90
N TRP A 356 -2.51 -8.83 32.71
CA TRP A 356 -2.23 -8.14 31.44
C TRP A 356 -2.97 -6.80 31.26
N PRO A 357 -4.26 -6.66 31.59
CA PRO A 357 -4.98 -5.40 31.39
C PRO A 357 -4.36 -4.19 32.07
N GLU A 358 -3.71 -4.38 33.22
CA GLU A 358 -3.17 -3.32 34.05
C GLU A 358 -1.65 -3.09 33.84
N THR A 359 -1.03 -3.79 32.89
CA THR A 359 0.42 -3.65 32.65
C THR A 359 0.78 -2.36 31.90
N GLN A 360 1.93 -1.80 32.25
CA GLN A 360 2.55 -0.72 31.43
C GLN A 360 2.92 -1.22 30.02
N MET A 361 3.31 -2.48 29.91
CA MET A 361 3.59 -3.13 28.62
C MET A 361 2.40 -3.03 27.67
N ARG A 362 1.18 -3.34 28.15
CA ARG A 362 -0.04 -3.23 27.35
C ARG A 362 -0.25 -1.81 26.84
N THR A 363 -0.07 -0.82 27.70
CA THR A 363 -0.16 0.59 27.34
C THR A 363 0.90 0.95 26.31
N PHE A 364 2.13 0.54 26.51
CA PHE A 364 3.24 0.78 25.60
C PHE A 364 3.00 0.21 24.20
N ILE A 365 2.59 -1.07 24.09
CA ILE A 365 2.40 -1.66 22.75
C ILE A 365 1.17 -1.12 22.02
N ASN A 366 0.10 -0.77 22.75
CA ASN A 366 -1.14 -0.25 22.13
C ASN A 366 -1.09 1.26 21.82
N ASN A 367 -0.09 1.98 22.32
CA ASN A 367 0.17 3.38 22.00
C ASN A 367 1.44 3.52 21.15
N ASP A 368 2.62 3.30 21.74
CA ASP A 368 3.91 3.63 21.10
C ASP A 368 4.19 2.72 19.91
N ILE A 369 4.06 1.39 20.09
CA ILE A 369 4.30 0.43 19.02
C ILE A 369 3.19 0.54 17.95
N TYR A 370 1.91 0.60 18.34
CA TYR A 370 0.80 0.71 17.40
C TYR A 370 0.91 1.97 16.52
N ASN A 371 1.26 3.11 17.12
CA ASN A 371 1.39 4.37 16.37
C ASN A 371 2.61 4.42 15.43
N SER A 372 3.58 3.52 15.62
CA SER A 372 4.73 3.37 14.72
C SER A 372 4.43 2.55 13.45
N PHE A 373 3.27 1.91 13.37
CA PHE A 373 2.87 1.16 12.19
C PHE A 373 2.53 2.08 11.01
N PRO A 374 2.73 1.63 9.74
CA PRO A 374 2.17 2.32 8.58
C PRO A 374 0.67 2.55 8.73
N THR A 375 0.21 3.74 8.35
CA THR A 375 -1.21 4.15 8.49
C THR A 375 -2.18 3.18 7.80
N GLU A 376 -1.80 2.62 6.66
CA GLU A 376 -2.61 1.61 5.96
C GLU A 376 -2.81 0.35 6.82
N LEU A 377 -1.74 -0.14 7.47
CA LEU A 377 -1.83 -1.32 8.32
C LEU A 377 -2.70 -1.03 9.55
N GLN A 378 -2.55 0.14 10.19
CA GLN A 378 -3.35 0.52 11.35
C GLN A 378 -4.86 0.46 11.06
N LYS A 379 -5.29 0.83 9.85
CA LYS A 379 -6.71 0.80 9.42
C LYS A 379 -7.29 -0.62 9.34
N GLY A 380 -6.43 -1.63 9.11
CA GLY A 380 -6.84 -3.03 9.01
C GLY A 380 -6.77 -3.80 10.32
N ILE A 381 -6.09 -3.28 11.35
CA ILE A 381 -5.98 -3.96 12.64
C ILE A 381 -7.29 -3.84 13.40
N ILE A 382 -7.91 -4.98 13.66
CA ILE A 382 -9.18 -5.05 14.40
C ILE A 382 -8.93 -5.19 15.91
N SER A 383 -9.87 -4.69 16.71
CA SER A 383 -9.91 -4.91 18.15
C SER A 383 -10.13 -6.39 18.44
N THR A 384 -9.30 -6.95 19.32
CA THR A 384 -9.29 -8.37 19.65
C THR A 384 -9.59 -8.58 21.12
N THR A 385 -10.52 -9.49 21.44
CA THR A 385 -10.75 -9.94 22.81
C THR A 385 -9.60 -10.82 23.23
N VAL A 386 -8.89 -10.38 24.25
CA VAL A 386 -7.69 -11.04 24.82
C VAL A 386 -8.03 -11.54 26.19
N LEU A 387 -7.89 -12.86 26.41
CA LEU A 387 -7.95 -13.46 27.73
C LEU A 387 -6.52 -13.64 28.26
N SER A 388 -6.30 -13.33 29.52
CA SER A 388 -5.03 -13.53 30.23
C SER A 388 -5.25 -14.16 31.59
N SER A 389 -4.22 -14.81 32.11
CA SER A 389 -4.24 -15.39 33.46
C SER A 389 -4.32 -14.31 34.53
N HIS A 390 -4.77 -14.70 35.71
CA HIS A 390 -4.81 -13.84 36.91
C HIS A 390 -3.47 -13.81 37.62
N GLY A 391 -3.22 -12.72 38.36
CA GLY A 391 -2.12 -12.63 39.30
C GLY A 391 -2.44 -13.34 40.62
N VAL A 392 -1.42 -13.44 41.52
CA VAL A 392 -1.53 -14.19 42.81
C VAL A 392 -2.67 -13.69 43.71
N ASN A 393 -3.05 -12.42 43.61
CA ASN A 393 -4.08 -11.82 44.46
C ASN A 393 -5.45 -11.71 43.78
N ASP A 394 -5.56 -12.18 42.54
CA ASP A 394 -6.78 -12.11 41.74
C ASP A 394 -7.49 -13.46 41.75
N ALA A 395 -8.81 -13.45 41.71
CA ALA A 395 -9.64 -14.67 41.78
C ALA A 395 -9.97 -15.30 40.44
N ASN A 396 -9.89 -14.51 39.34
CA ASN A 396 -10.34 -14.92 38.03
C ASN A 396 -9.41 -14.35 36.94
N ASN A 397 -9.37 -15.01 35.80
CA ASN A 397 -8.72 -14.53 34.60
C ASN A 397 -9.33 -13.19 34.12
N PHE A 398 -8.53 -12.41 33.41
CA PHE A 398 -8.88 -11.10 32.92
C PHE A 398 -9.25 -11.13 31.43
N THR A 399 -10.13 -10.26 31.04
CA THR A 399 -10.47 -10.01 29.63
C THR A 399 -10.18 -8.55 29.31
N SER A 400 -9.43 -8.32 28.24
CA SER A 400 -9.22 -6.99 27.64
C SER A 400 -9.59 -6.96 26.18
N THR A 401 -9.65 -5.76 25.62
CA THR A 401 -9.83 -5.55 24.19
C THR A 401 -8.65 -4.73 23.69
N ASP A 402 -7.85 -5.32 22.81
CA ASP A 402 -6.56 -4.78 22.39
C ASP A 402 -6.41 -4.75 20.88
N LYS A 403 -5.66 -3.79 20.37
CA LYS A 403 -5.18 -3.78 18.99
C LYS A 403 -3.95 -4.69 18.85
N LEU A 404 -3.02 -4.57 19.77
CA LEU A 404 -1.83 -5.39 19.88
C LEU A 404 -1.83 -6.14 21.22
N TYR A 405 -1.35 -7.37 21.22
CA TYR A 405 -1.25 -8.20 22.43
C TYR A 405 0.01 -9.07 22.38
N LEU A 406 0.55 -9.43 23.54
CA LEU A 406 1.57 -10.48 23.63
C LEU A 406 0.89 -11.86 23.56
N LEU A 407 1.62 -12.87 23.11
CA LEU A 407 1.13 -14.26 23.11
C LEU A 407 1.13 -14.84 24.54
N SER A 408 0.39 -15.94 24.72
CA SER A 408 0.45 -16.81 25.91
C SER A 408 1.23 -18.10 25.59
N GLY A 409 1.62 -18.85 26.62
CA GLY A 409 2.28 -20.15 26.46
C GLY A 409 1.43 -21.12 25.66
N LYS A 410 0.11 -21.17 25.91
CA LYS A 410 -0.84 -22.02 25.19
C LYS A 410 -0.93 -21.73 23.70
N GLU A 411 -0.69 -20.49 23.28
CA GLU A 411 -0.71 -20.09 21.88
C GLU A 411 0.55 -20.51 21.11
N ILE A 412 1.63 -20.84 21.83
CA ILE A 412 2.91 -21.24 21.26
C ILE A 412 3.11 -22.75 21.34
N TYR A 413 2.85 -23.38 22.49
CA TYR A 413 3.25 -24.75 22.77
C TYR A 413 2.06 -25.74 22.73
N ALA A 414 2.16 -26.79 21.93
CA ALA A 414 1.24 -27.92 22.04
C ALA A 414 1.50 -28.70 23.35
N GLY A 415 0.44 -29.23 23.95
CA GLY A 415 0.50 -29.96 25.23
C GLY A 415 0.70 -29.04 26.44
N PHE A 416 0.61 -27.73 26.26
CA PHE A 416 0.73 -26.77 27.35
C PHE A 416 -0.47 -26.90 28.31
N SER A 417 -0.19 -27.23 29.56
CA SER A 417 -1.21 -27.47 30.61
C SER A 417 -0.71 -26.97 31.98
N ASP A 418 0.04 -25.86 31.97
CA ASP A 418 0.58 -25.32 33.22
C ASP A 418 -0.52 -24.65 34.04
N ASP A 419 -0.66 -25.03 35.30
CA ASP A 419 -1.65 -24.51 36.23
C ASP A 419 -1.37 -23.05 36.65
N LEU A 420 -0.12 -22.58 36.47
CA LEU A 420 0.29 -21.21 36.77
C LEU A 420 -0.15 -20.24 35.66
N GLU A 421 -0.35 -20.73 34.43
CA GLU A 421 -0.96 -20.01 33.34
C GLU A 421 -2.41 -20.48 33.10
N THR A 422 -3.31 -20.12 33.96
CA THR A 422 -4.68 -20.70 34.06
C THR A 422 -5.63 -20.27 32.95
N ILE A 423 -5.15 -19.93 31.76
CA ILE A 423 -6.02 -19.63 30.61
C ILE A 423 -6.79 -20.88 30.15
N GLY A 424 -6.27 -22.05 30.44
CA GLY A 424 -6.94 -23.34 30.21
C GLY A 424 -7.30 -23.59 28.73
N ASN A 425 -8.50 -24.11 28.50
CA ASN A 425 -9.03 -24.37 27.15
C ASN A 425 -9.70 -23.13 26.50
N LEU A 426 -9.49 -21.96 27.03
CA LEU A 426 -10.09 -20.70 26.52
C LEU A 426 -9.20 -19.99 25.50
N THR A 427 -8.12 -20.61 25.06
CA THR A 427 -7.31 -20.23 23.89
C THR A 427 -6.73 -21.49 23.25
N ARG A 428 -6.10 -21.35 22.10
CA ARG A 428 -5.54 -22.46 21.32
C ARG A 428 -4.15 -22.12 20.78
N GLN A 429 -3.39 -23.17 20.41
CA GLN A 429 -2.12 -22.98 19.71
C GLN A 429 -2.37 -22.31 18.34
N LEU A 430 -1.55 -21.32 18.00
CA LEU A 430 -1.53 -20.70 16.69
C LEU A 430 -1.12 -21.71 15.61
N ASP A 431 -1.76 -21.63 14.46
CA ASP A 431 -1.55 -22.57 13.36
C ASP A 431 -0.09 -22.63 12.90
N TYR A 432 0.65 -21.52 12.97
CA TYR A 432 2.08 -21.47 12.64
C TYR A 432 2.91 -22.36 13.57
N TYR A 433 2.77 -22.20 14.90
CA TYR A 433 3.54 -22.99 15.86
C TYR A 433 3.15 -24.45 15.81
N LYS A 434 1.87 -24.75 15.54
CA LYS A 434 1.41 -26.11 15.27
C LYS A 434 2.07 -26.70 14.02
N LYS A 435 2.15 -25.94 12.93
CA LYS A 435 2.77 -26.35 11.66
C LYS A 435 4.26 -26.68 11.81
N ILE A 436 5.00 -25.89 12.60
CA ILE A 436 6.45 -26.10 12.84
C ILE A 436 6.75 -27.04 14.02
N GLY A 437 5.72 -27.65 14.61
CA GLY A 437 5.85 -28.70 15.61
C GLY A 437 6.28 -28.26 17.00
N VAL A 438 6.05 -26.99 17.38
CA VAL A 438 6.43 -26.50 18.71
C VAL A 438 5.57 -27.16 19.80
N THR A 439 6.23 -27.82 20.75
CA THR A 439 5.61 -28.47 21.91
C THR A 439 6.35 -28.08 23.19
N ILE A 440 5.85 -28.52 24.33
CA ILE A 440 6.57 -28.36 25.63
C ILE A 440 7.87 -29.15 25.70
N SER A 441 8.09 -30.12 24.81
CA SER A 441 9.31 -30.97 24.74
C SER A 441 10.17 -30.66 23.51
N ASP A 442 9.62 -29.99 22.48
CA ASP A 442 10.35 -29.54 21.29
C ASP A 442 10.04 -28.06 21.05
N TYR A 443 10.82 -27.21 21.65
CA TYR A 443 10.59 -25.76 21.79
C TYR A 443 11.62 -24.88 21.11
N SER A 444 12.67 -25.44 20.51
CA SER A 444 13.80 -24.67 19.95
C SER A 444 13.38 -23.64 18.89
N SER A 445 12.25 -23.91 18.21
CA SER A 445 11.69 -22.99 17.19
C SER A 445 10.88 -21.82 17.78
N ALA A 446 10.68 -21.75 19.11
CA ALA A 446 10.01 -20.62 19.76
C ALA A 446 10.95 -19.44 20.09
N ILE A 447 12.23 -19.55 19.77
CA ILE A 447 13.21 -18.47 20.01
C ILE A 447 12.91 -17.25 19.12
N LYS A 448 13.20 -16.05 19.65
CA LYS A 448 13.19 -14.80 18.88
C LYS A 448 14.51 -14.03 19.08
N LYS A 449 14.85 -13.22 18.10
CA LYS A 449 16.08 -12.41 18.12
C LYS A 449 15.75 -10.93 18.27
N ASN A 450 16.63 -10.21 18.99
CA ASN A 450 16.74 -8.77 18.96
C ASN A 450 17.99 -8.44 18.11
N GLY A 451 17.77 -8.01 16.87
CA GLY A 451 18.81 -8.00 15.86
C GLY A 451 19.36 -9.42 15.64
N GLU A 452 20.66 -9.61 15.81
CA GLU A 452 21.31 -10.93 15.64
C GLU A 452 21.33 -11.78 16.93
N THR A 453 20.93 -11.22 18.07
CA THR A 453 21.05 -11.87 19.38
C THR A 453 19.75 -12.54 19.80
N ILE A 454 19.80 -13.84 20.11
CA ILE A 454 18.66 -14.56 20.71
C ILE A 454 18.44 -13.98 22.11
N SER A 455 17.21 -13.59 22.42
CA SER A 455 16.90 -12.91 23.67
C SER A 455 15.63 -13.48 24.31
N ILE A 456 15.48 -13.28 25.62
CA ILE A 456 14.25 -13.56 26.36
C ILE A 456 13.17 -12.60 25.85
N TRP A 457 11.95 -13.11 25.67
CA TRP A 457 10.83 -12.27 25.25
C TRP A 457 9.57 -12.57 26.05
N TRP A 458 8.77 -11.52 26.27
CA TRP A 458 7.60 -11.54 27.11
C TRP A 458 6.41 -12.30 26.54
N LEU A 459 5.69 -12.98 27.42
CA LEU A 459 4.30 -13.44 27.23
C LEU A 459 3.38 -12.61 28.14
N ARG A 460 2.06 -12.64 27.86
CA ARG A 460 1.08 -11.83 28.60
C ARG A 460 0.60 -12.44 29.92
N SER A 461 0.87 -13.70 30.16
CA SER A 461 0.32 -14.44 31.30
C SER A 461 1.01 -14.04 32.60
N ALA A 462 0.24 -13.56 33.58
CA ALA A 462 0.69 -13.35 34.95
C ALA A 462 0.84 -14.69 35.65
N ASP A 463 1.83 -14.82 36.52
CA ASP A 463 2.01 -16.00 37.40
C ASP A 463 1.03 -15.93 38.59
N SER A 464 0.23 -16.97 38.77
CA SER A 464 -0.77 -17.06 39.83
C SER A 464 -0.16 -17.43 41.22
N THR A 465 1.14 -17.73 41.26
CA THR A 465 1.86 -18.10 42.50
C THR A 465 2.71 -16.96 43.06
N TYR A 466 3.38 -16.21 42.19
CA TYR A 466 4.28 -15.12 42.59
C TYR A 466 3.75 -13.76 42.10
N GLY A 467 3.54 -12.85 43.04
CA GLY A 467 2.87 -11.55 42.80
C GLY A 467 3.66 -10.52 41.99
N PHE A 468 4.77 -10.91 41.39
CA PHE A 468 5.64 -10.02 40.60
C PHE A 468 6.11 -10.65 39.29
N ASP A 469 5.65 -11.85 38.94
CA ASP A 469 6.14 -12.56 37.79
C ASP A 469 5.10 -12.62 36.62
N PHE A 470 5.63 -12.59 35.42
CA PHE A 470 4.92 -12.90 34.18
C PHE A 470 5.67 -13.99 33.43
N SER A 471 4.94 -14.71 32.58
CA SER A 471 5.52 -15.72 31.71
C SER A 471 6.40 -15.09 30.62
N ALA A 472 7.45 -15.82 30.21
CA ALA A 472 8.36 -15.44 29.15
C ALA A 472 8.86 -16.67 28.38
N VAL A 473 9.53 -16.45 27.24
CA VAL A 473 10.27 -17.48 26.52
C VAL A 473 11.76 -17.17 26.63
N ASN A 474 12.56 -18.14 27.06
CA ASN A 474 14.01 -17.95 27.24
C ASN A 474 14.79 -18.09 25.91
N THR A 475 16.09 -17.94 25.98
CA THR A 475 17.01 -18.03 24.83
C THR A 475 17.14 -19.43 24.22
N GLN A 476 16.60 -20.45 24.85
CA GLN A 476 16.53 -21.83 24.35
C GLN A 476 15.15 -22.16 23.73
N GLY A 477 14.19 -21.23 23.84
CA GLY A 477 12.79 -21.45 23.44
C GLY A 477 11.90 -22.05 24.52
N ILE A 478 12.45 -22.26 25.73
CA ILE A 478 11.70 -22.83 26.86
C ILE A 478 10.78 -21.76 27.44
N TRP A 479 9.54 -22.14 27.71
CA TRP A 479 8.62 -21.34 28.50
C TRP A 479 9.13 -21.19 29.96
N LEU A 480 9.08 -19.98 30.48
CA LEU A 480 9.36 -19.64 31.87
C LEU A 480 8.04 -19.20 32.51
N SER A 481 7.66 -19.83 33.62
CA SER A 481 6.50 -19.40 34.42
C SER A 481 6.80 -18.13 35.20
N SER A 482 8.05 -17.92 35.59
CA SER A 482 8.46 -16.89 36.53
C SER A 482 9.58 -16.02 35.94
N HIS A 483 9.18 -14.79 35.52
CA HIS A 483 10.09 -13.77 35.04
C HIS A 483 9.65 -12.41 35.59
N ALA A 484 10.50 -11.81 36.44
CA ALA A 484 10.09 -10.64 37.21
C ALA A 484 9.69 -9.45 36.33
N ALA A 485 8.54 -8.86 36.59
CA ALA A 485 7.88 -7.85 35.76
C ALA A 485 8.72 -6.58 35.51
N TYR A 486 9.67 -6.26 36.38
CA TYR A 486 10.59 -5.13 36.22
C TYR A 486 11.78 -5.43 35.28
N ASN A 487 11.99 -6.67 34.88
CA ASN A 487 13.05 -7.01 33.93
C ASN A 487 12.75 -6.39 32.54
N SER A 488 13.81 -5.88 31.93
CA SER A 488 13.70 -5.38 30.55
C SER A 488 13.95 -6.53 29.59
N SER A 489 12.88 -7.06 28.99
CA SER A 489 12.92 -8.20 28.06
C SER A 489 12.22 -7.90 26.75
N GLY A 490 12.40 -8.77 25.77
CA GLY A 490 11.98 -8.57 24.39
C GLY A 490 10.47 -8.41 24.22
N VAL A 491 10.08 -7.47 23.40
CA VAL A 491 8.69 -7.18 23.01
C VAL A 491 8.44 -7.67 21.61
N SER A 492 7.52 -8.62 21.47
CA SER A 492 7.15 -9.22 20.17
C SER A 492 5.64 -9.48 20.14
N PRO A 493 4.83 -8.45 19.82
CA PRO A 493 3.38 -8.55 19.85
C PRO A 493 2.81 -9.27 18.63
N ALA A 494 1.53 -9.64 18.75
CA ALA A 494 0.67 -10.12 17.69
C ALA A 494 -0.56 -9.23 17.56
N PHE A 495 -1.26 -9.34 16.44
CA PHE A 495 -2.49 -8.60 16.15
C PHE A 495 -3.32 -9.29 15.08
N ARG A 496 -4.60 -8.94 14.99
CA ARG A 496 -5.53 -9.47 13.98
C ARG A 496 -5.82 -8.42 12.92
N ILE A 497 -5.99 -8.92 11.69
CA ILE A 497 -6.51 -8.12 10.56
C ILE A 497 -7.92 -8.60 10.23
N GLY A 498 -8.82 -7.63 9.91
CA GLY A 498 -10.18 -7.91 9.49
C GLY A 498 -10.87 -6.74 8.81
#